data_08f01901e91e9a0844da69a32af21de8
#
_entry.id   08f01901e91e9a0844da69a32af21de8
#
_cell.length_a   1.000
_cell.length_b   1.000
_cell.length_c   1.000
_cell.angle_alpha   90.00
_cell.angle_beta   90.00
_cell.angle_gamma   90.00
#
_symmetry.space_group_name_H-M   'P 1'
#
loop_
_entity.id
_entity.type
_entity.pdbx_description
1 polymer ?
#
loop_
_entity_poly.entity_id
_entity_poly.type
_entity_poly.pdbx_seq_one_letter_code
_entity_poly.pdbx_strand_id
1 'polypeptide(L)'
;CMFVLDSLGMLSTEKEIRDALDDKQVRDMTKSQLVKGAFRMLTLKLGQANVPLIVTNHTYDVIGAYVPTKEMGGGSGLKYAASTIIYLGRKKEKDGKEVVGNIIKAKTAKSRLSKENKEVQVRLYFDERGLDKYYGLLELGEIGGIWKNVAGRYEINGKKVYGKQILANPDEYFTP
;
A
#
# COMPACT_ATOMS: atom_id res chain seq x y z
N CYS A 1 -17.82 -2.20 -12.70
CA CYS A 1 -17.23 -0.87 -12.73
C CYS A 1 -16.48 -0.61 -11.42
N MET A 2 -15.38 0.11 -11.45
CA MET A 2 -14.58 0.54 -10.29
C MET A 2 -14.09 1.95 -10.59
N PHE A 3 -14.10 2.84 -9.57
CA PHE A 3 -13.48 4.15 -9.69
C PHE A 3 -12.11 4.17 -9.02
N VAL A 4 -11.17 4.88 -9.65
CA VAL A 4 -9.82 5.12 -9.12
C VAL A 4 -9.57 6.63 -9.16
N LEU A 5 -9.23 7.21 -8.01
CA LEU A 5 -8.79 8.58 -7.87
C LEU A 5 -7.29 8.61 -7.54
N ASP A 6 -6.48 9.02 -8.49
CA ASP A 6 -5.02 9.16 -8.35
C ASP A 6 -4.60 10.61 -8.67
N SER A 7 -4.31 11.38 -7.69
CA SER A 7 -4.37 11.22 -6.25
C SER A 7 -5.22 12.32 -5.62
N LEU A 8 -5.73 12.08 -4.41
CA LEU A 8 -6.53 13.08 -3.69
C LEU A 8 -5.77 14.40 -3.46
N GLY A 9 -4.47 14.32 -3.21
CA GLY A 9 -3.63 15.50 -2.98
C GLY A 9 -3.55 16.46 -4.17
N MET A 10 -3.82 15.97 -5.39
CA MET A 10 -3.78 16.76 -6.62
C MET A 10 -5.10 17.50 -6.93
N LEU A 11 -6.15 17.22 -6.17
CA LEU A 11 -7.40 17.98 -6.32
C LEU A 11 -7.24 19.36 -5.74
N SER A 12 -7.63 20.39 -6.50
CA SER A 12 -7.69 21.79 -6.06
C SER A 12 -9.12 22.21 -5.85
N THR A 13 -9.34 23.11 -4.88
CA THR A 13 -10.62 23.78 -4.71
C THR A 13 -10.71 24.95 -5.70
N GLU A 14 -11.92 25.38 -6.01
CA GLU A 14 -12.13 26.60 -6.83
C GLU A 14 -11.42 27.80 -6.21
N LYS A 15 -11.42 27.89 -4.88
CA LYS A 15 -10.73 28.95 -4.14
C LYS A 15 -9.22 28.88 -4.35
N GLU A 16 -8.59 27.68 -4.23
CA GLU A 16 -7.15 27.52 -4.49
C GLU A 16 -6.79 27.93 -5.92
N ILE A 17 -7.62 27.58 -6.90
CA ILE A 17 -7.42 27.98 -8.31
C ILE A 17 -7.52 29.51 -8.46
N ARG A 18 -8.52 30.13 -7.87
CA ARG A 18 -8.73 31.58 -7.93
C ARG A 18 -7.61 32.34 -7.23
N ASP A 19 -7.23 31.92 -6.02
CA ASP A 19 -6.14 32.54 -5.26
C ASP A 19 -4.79 32.41 -6.01
N ALA A 20 -4.56 31.31 -6.70
CA ALA A 20 -3.36 31.12 -7.54
C ALA A 20 -3.36 32.07 -8.77
N LEU A 21 -4.51 32.33 -9.40
CA LEU A 21 -4.63 33.28 -10.50
C LEU A 21 -4.41 34.73 -10.05
N ASP A 22 -4.79 35.04 -8.81
CA ASP A 22 -4.62 36.36 -8.18
C ASP A 22 -3.24 36.54 -7.50
N ASP A 23 -2.31 35.58 -7.70
CA ASP A 23 -0.98 35.54 -7.08
C ASP A 23 -0.99 35.62 -5.54
N LYS A 24 -2.07 35.12 -4.93
CA LYS A 24 -2.25 35.08 -3.47
C LYS A 24 -1.78 33.74 -2.92
N GLN A 25 -0.72 33.75 -2.11
CA GLN A 25 -0.23 32.57 -1.40
C GLN A 25 -1.01 32.30 -0.10
N VAL A 26 -2.31 32.01 -0.20
CA VAL A 26 -3.15 31.74 0.96
C VAL A 26 -3.54 30.27 0.99
N ARG A 27 -3.25 29.60 2.11
CA ARG A 27 -3.67 28.21 2.31
C ARG A 27 -5.18 28.12 2.46
N ASP A 28 -5.84 27.32 1.62
CA ASP A 28 -7.28 27.09 1.75
C ASP A 28 -7.58 26.14 2.91
N MET A 29 -8.02 26.72 4.04
CA MET A 29 -8.42 25.97 5.23
C MET A 29 -9.75 25.23 5.07
N THR A 30 -10.54 25.55 4.02
CA THR A 30 -11.86 24.94 3.79
C THR A 30 -11.76 23.64 3.02
N LYS A 31 -10.64 23.36 2.32
CA LYS A 31 -10.40 22.15 1.52
C LYS A 31 -10.72 20.86 2.28
N SER A 32 -10.25 20.74 3.52
CA SER A 32 -10.51 19.55 4.35
C SER A 32 -12.00 19.34 4.63
N GLN A 33 -12.78 20.41 4.79
CA GLN A 33 -14.23 20.34 5.01
C GLN A 33 -14.96 19.92 3.73
N LEU A 34 -14.57 20.48 2.58
CA LEU A 34 -15.13 20.14 1.28
C LEU A 34 -14.86 18.66 0.93
N VAL A 35 -13.61 18.20 1.12
CA VAL A 35 -13.25 16.81 0.94
C VAL A 35 -14.06 15.89 1.85
N LYS A 36 -14.20 16.22 3.13
CA LYS A 36 -15.02 15.46 4.08
C LYS A 36 -16.49 15.38 3.65
N GLY A 37 -17.07 16.48 3.18
CA GLY A 37 -18.43 16.54 2.67
C GLY A 37 -18.62 15.66 1.42
N ALA A 38 -17.71 15.79 0.45
CA ALA A 38 -17.71 15.01 -0.77
C ALA A 38 -17.63 13.50 -0.51
N PHE A 39 -16.70 13.05 0.33
CA PHE A 39 -16.56 11.62 0.64
C PHE A 39 -17.75 11.06 1.42
N ARG A 40 -18.40 11.85 2.26
CA ARG A 40 -19.62 11.44 2.94
C ARG A 40 -20.75 11.14 1.95
N MET A 41 -20.92 11.99 0.92
CA MET A 41 -21.92 11.77 -0.13
C MET A 41 -21.53 10.61 -1.06
N LEU A 42 -20.26 10.58 -1.50
CA LEU A 42 -19.75 9.53 -2.39
C LEU A 42 -19.86 8.14 -1.75
N THR A 43 -19.49 7.98 -0.49
CA THR A 43 -19.56 6.69 0.21
C THR A 43 -20.97 6.13 0.21
N LEU A 44 -21.98 6.99 0.44
CA LEU A 44 -23.39 6.56 0.40
C LEU A 44 -23.80 6.12 -1.01
N LYS A 45 -23.51 6.94 -2.02
CA LYS A 45 -23.92 6.68 -3.42
C LYS A 45 -23.21 5.47 -4.02
N LEU A 46 -21.92 5.35 -3.79
CA LEU A 46 -21.12 4.22 -4.28
C LEU A 46 -21.50 2.93 -3.56
N GLY A 47 -21.79 3.00 -2.26
CA GLY A 47 -22.30 1.84 -1.50
C GLY A 47 -23.64 1.35 -2.02
N GLN A 48 -24.59 2.25 -2.30
CA GLN A 48 -25.89 1.90 -2.91
C GLN A 48 -25.74 1.29 -4.30
N ALA A 49 -24.78 1.79 -5.10
CA ALA A 49 -24.49 1.30 -6.43
C ALA A 49 -23.60 0.03 -6.46
N ASN A 50 -23.10 -0.40 -5.30
CA ASN A 50 -22.12 -1.49 -5.17
C ASN A 50 -20.87 -1.29 -6.05
N VAL A 51 -20.36 -0.06 -6.09
CA VAL A 51 -19.19 0.31 -6.89
C VAL A 51 -18.01 0.61 -5.97
N PRO A 52 -16.89 -0.14 -6.07
CA PRO A 52 -15.70 0.13 -5.29
C PRO A 52 -14.99 1.40 -5.75
N LEU A 53 -14.41 2.13 -4.78
CA LEU A 53 -13.58 3.31 -4.99
C LEU A 53 -12.19 3.09 -4.38
N ILE A 54 -11.16 3.23 -5.20
CA ILE A 54 -9.75 3.27 -4.76
C ILE A 54 -9.29 4.72 -4.81
N VAL A 55 -8.69 5.19 -3.73
CA VAL A 55 -8.11 6.53 -3.64
C VAL A 55 -6.65 6.41 -3.25
N THR A 56 -5.74 6.94 -4.07
CA THR A 56 -4.35 7.13 -3.68
C THR A 56 -4.18 8.48 -3.00
N ASN A 57 -3.28 8.54 -2.02
CA ASN A 57 -3.03 9.76 -1.26
C ASN A 57 -1.59 9.83 -0.77
N HIS A 58 -1.14 11.02 -0.40
CA HIS A 58 0.18 11.24 0.19
C HIS A 58 0.10 11.28 1.71
N THR A 59 1.20 10.88 2.34
CA THR A 59 1.40 11.03 3.78
C THR A 59 2.42 12.14 4.04
N TYR A 60 2.18 12.90 5.11
CA TYR A 60 3.04 13.98 5.56
C TYR A 60 3.54 13.67 6.97
N ASP A 61 4.77 14.07 7.27
CA ASP A 61 5.31 13.94 8.62
C ASP A 61 4.63 14.98 9.54
N VAL A 62 4.22 14.53 10.72
CA VAL A 62 3.62 15.40 11.73
C VAL A 62 4.73 16.19 12.42
N ILE A 63 4.79 17.51 12.17
CA ILE A 63 5.79 18.39 12.76
C ILE A 63 5.52 18.51 14.26
N GLY A 64 6.55 18.32 15.08
CA GLY A 64 6.45 18.43 16.54
C GLY A 64 5.95 17.17 17.27
N ALA A 65 5.69 16.07 16.57
CA ALA A 65 5.39 14.81 17.21
C ALA A 65 6.66 14.23 17.87
N TYR A 66 6.55 13.83 19.14
CA TYR A 66 7.64 13.19 19.89
C TYR A 66 8.11 11.87 19.25
N VAL A 67 7.19 11.14 18.64
CA VAL A 67 7.47 9.95 17.82
C VAL A 67 7.18 10.29 16.35
N PRO A 68 8.11 10.01 15.41
CA PRO A 68 7.88 10.24 13.99
C PRO A 68 6.58 9.57 13.54
N THR A 69 5.57 10.38 13.25
CA THR A 69 4.24 9.90 12.86
C THR A 69 3.88 10.51 11.52
N LYS A 70 3.29 9.69 10.64
CA LYS A 70 2.79 10.14 9.35
C LYS A 70 1.29 10.23 9.36
N GLU A 71 0.77 11.34 8.82
CA GLU A 71 -0.67 11.52 8.60
C GLU A 71 -0.97 11.63 7.11
N MET A 72 -2.18 11.16 6.74
CA MET A 72 -2.66 11.31 5.38
C MET A 72 -3.25 12.70 5.14
N GLY A 73 -3.07 13.23 3.95
CA GLY A 73 -3.73 14.46 3.51
C GLY A 73 -5.25 14.30 3.42
N GLY A 74 -5.97 15.43 3.39
CA GLY A 74 -7.44 15.44 3.25
C GLY A 74 -8.22 15.35 4.56
N GLY A 75 -7.52 15.35 5.70
CA GLY A 75 -8.11 15.40 7.03
C GLY A 75 -8.80 14.11 7.50
N SER A 76 -9.40 14.17 8.68
CA SER A 76 -10.00 13.00 9.35
C SER A 76 -11.21 12.40 8.59
N GLY A 77 -11.88 13.18 7.76
CA GLY A 77 -13.09 12.75 7.05
C GLY A 77 -12.84 11.54 6.14
N LEU A 78 -11.73 11.53 5.41
CA LEU A 78 -11.34 10.41 4.56
C LEU A 78 -11.05 9.16 5.39
N LYS A 79 -10.36 9.33 6.53
CA LYS A 79 -10.05 8.22 7.45
C LYS A 79 -11.33 7.54 7.97
N TYR A 80 -12.39 8.30 8.23
CA TYR A 80 -13.66 7.73 8.64
C TYR A 80 -14.43 7.08 7.48
N ALA A 81 -14.41 7.68 6.30
CA ALA A 81 -15.13 7.17 5.13
C ALA A 81 -14.55 5.85 4.62
N ALA A 82 -13.24 5.71 4.57
CA ALA A 82 -12.56 4.53 4.04
C ALA A 82 -12.90 3.25 4.80
N SER A 83 -13.17 2.17 4.08
CA SER A 83 -13.33 0.82 4.63
C SER A 83 -11.99 0.19 4.99
N THR A 84 -10.98 0.44 4.17
CA THR A 84 -9.61 -0.06 4.37
C THR A 84 -8.62 1.07 4.06
N ILE A 85 -7.60 1.20 4.89
CA ILE A 85 -6.48 2.12 4.68
C ILE A 85 -5.19 1.32 4.77
N ILE A 86 -4.38 1.42 3.73
CA ILE A 86 -3.08 0.75 3.64
C ILE A 86 -2.00 1.81 3.47
N TYR A 87 -1.03 1.83 4.37
CA TYR A 87 0.19 2.61 4.20
C TYR A 87 1.23 1.81 3.44
N LEU A 88 1.79 2.43 2.40
CA LEU A 88 2.83 1.84 1.57
C LEU A 88 4.18 2.48 1.91
N GLY A 89 5.11 1.67 2.37
CA GLY A 89 6.52 2.02 2.48
C GLY A 89 7.31 1.45 1.31
N ARG A 90 8.44 2.05 0.95
CA ARG A 90 9.28 1.61 -0.15
C ARG A 90 10.73 1.49 0.28
N LYS A 91 11.37 0.36 -0.05
CA LYS A 91 12.80 0.11 0.07
C LYS A 91 13.34 -0.30 -1.30
N LYS A 92 14.49 0.23 -1.68
CA LYS A 92 15.16 -0.14 -2.94
C LYS A 92 15.65 -1.57 -2.86
N GLU A 93 15.36 -2.38 -3.88
CA GLU A 93 15.96 -3.68 -4.11
C GLU A 93 17.20 -3.50 -4.97
N LYS A 94 18.31 -4.11 -4.56
CA LYS A 94 19.60 -3.95 -5.24
C LYS A 94 20.17 -5.30 -5.62
N ASP A 95 20.74 -5.37 -6.81
CA ASP A 95 21.65 -6.44 -7.24
C ASP A 95 23.05 -5.85 -7.36
N GLY A 96 23.93 -6.18 -6.41
CA GLY A 96 25.23 -5.52 -6.26
C GLY A 96 25.09 -4.02 -6.03
N LYS A 97 25.52 -3.19 -6.99
CA LYS A 97 25.42 -1.71 -6.95
C LYS A 97 24.18 -1.17 -7.65
N GLU A 98 23.54 -1.96 -8.47
CA GLU A 98 22.41 -1.55 -9.30
C GLU A 98 21.08 -1.67 -8.53
N VAL A 99 20.18 -0.70 -8.77
CA VAL A 99 18.82 -0.75 -8.22
C VAL A 99 17.93 -1.43 -9.25
N VAL A 100 17.53 -2.67 -8.96
CA VAL A 100 16.76 -3.52 -9.88
C VAL A 100 15.26 -3.52 -9.61
N GLY A 101 14.84 -2.93 -8.48
CA GLY A 101 13.42 -2.92 -8.13
C GLY A 101 13.15 -2.23 -6.80
N ASN A 102 11.95 -2.46 -6.28
CA ASN A 102 11.52 -2.01 -4.97
C ASN A 102 10.90 -3.17 -4.18
N ILE A 103 11.15 -3.20 -2.88
CA ILE A 103 10.34 -3.93 -1.91
C ILE A 103 9.33 -2.94 -1.34
N ILE A 104 8.06 -3.23 -1.54
CA ILE A 104 6.93 -2.42 -1.06
C ILE A 104 6.38 -3.09 0.18
N LYS A 105 6.42 -2.37 1.30
CA LYS A 105 5.88 -2.76 2.58
C LYS A 105 4.47 -2.17 2.69
N ALA A 106 3.45 -3.02 2.69
CA ALA A 106 2.06 -2.64 2.84
C ALA A 106 1.58 -2.96 4.25
N LYS A 107 1.17 -1.93 5.00
CA LYS A 107 0.65 -2.06 6.36
C LYS A 107 -0.79 -1.59 6.46
N THR A 108 -1.68 -2.45 6.93
CA THR A 108 -3.08 -2.10 7.18
C THR A 108 -3.18 -1.19 8.40
N ALA A 109 -3.55 0.07 8.20
CA ALA A 109 -3.76 1.06 9.27
C ALA A 109 -5.20 1.07 9.76
N LYS A 110 -6.15 0.72 8.89
CA LYS A 110 -7.57 0.56 9.19
C LYS A 110 -8.15 -0.54 8.32
N SER A 111 -9.03 -1.34 8.90
CA SER A 111 -9.85 -2.28 8.15
C SER A 111 -11.16 -2.55 8.88
N ARG A 112 -12.28 -2.54 8.13
CA ARG A 112 -13.57 -3.01 8.61
C ARG A 112 -13.78 -4.50 8.35
N LEU A 113 -12.94 -5.11 7.52
CA LEU A 113 -13.10 -6.49 7.02
C LEU A 113 -12.10 -7.47 7.62
N SER A 114 -10.97 -6.99 8.15
CA SER A 114 -9.90 -7.82 8.68
C SER A 114 -9.18 -7.16 9.86
N LYS A 115 -8.26 -7.89 10.50
CA LYS A 115 -7.42 -7.32 11.56
C LYS A 115 -6.56 -6.19 11.02
N GLU A 116 -6.50 -5.10 11.79
CA GLU A 116 -5.59 -3.98 11.56
C GLU A 116 -4.14 -4.35 11.91
N ASN A 117 -3.20 -3.49 11.53
CA ASN A 117 -1.76 -3.65 11.76
C ASN A 117 -1.14 -4.91 11.15
N LYS A 118 -1.81 -5.55 10.19
CA LYS A 118 -1.17 -6.57 9.36
C LYS A 118 -0.21 -5.93 8.38
N GLU A 119 0.89 -6.60 8.15
CA GLU A 119 1.94 -6.15 7.25
C GLU A 119 2.31 -7.26 6.28
N VAL A 120 2.42 -6.90 5.02
CA VAL A 120 2.95 -7.76 3.96
C VAL A 120 3.97 -6.99 3.15
N GLN A 121 4.92 -7.71 2.57
CA GLN A 121 5.88 -7.14 1.65
C GLN A 121 5.70 -7.79 0.29
N VAL A 122 5.83 -6.98 -0.75
CA VAL A 122 5.83 -7.43 -2.14
C VAL A 122 7.04 -6.86 -2.85
N ARG A 123 7.62 -7.60 -3.78
CA ARG A 123 8.76 -7.17 -4.57
C ARG A 123 8.31 -6.82 -5.99
N LEU A 124 8.71 -5.64 -6.45
CA LEU A 124 8.44 -5.15 -7.79
C LEU A 124 9.77 -4.89 -8.48
N TYR A 125 10.06 -5.63 -9.54
CA TYR A 125 11.19 -5.39 -10.42
C TYR A 125 10.86 -4.33 -11.48
N PHE A 126 11.88 -3.61 -11.96
CA PHE A 126 11.72 -2.58 -12.98
C PHE A 126 11.76 -3.10 -14.41
N ASP A 127 12.08 -4.36 -14.57
CA ASP A 127 12.13 -5.06 -15.85
C ASP A 127 10.85 -5.89 -16.09
N GLU A 128 10.89 -6.76 -17.11
CA GLU A 128 9.77 -7.62 -17.55
C GLU A 128 9.24 -8.56 -16.45
N ARG A 129 10.02 -8.82 -15.39
CA ARG A 129 9.59 -9.63 -14.24
C ARG A 129 8.44 -8.98 -13.47
N GLY A 130 8.40 -7.64 -13.44
CA GLY A 130 7.32 -6.90 -12.79
C GLY A 130 7.10 -7.31 -11.33
N LEU A 131 5.86 -7.60 -10.95
CA LEU A 131 5.51 -8.03 -9.60
C LEU A 131 5.92 -9.48 -9.37
N ASP A 132 6.80 -9.70 -8.37
CA ASP A 132 7.26 -11.04 -8.00
C ASP A 132 6.17 -11.78 -7.21
N LYS A 133 5.51 -12.72 -7.89
CA LYS A 133 4.43 -13.53 -7.32
C LYS A 133 4.87 -14.52 -6.23
N TYR A 134 6.17 -14.80 -6.14
CA TYR A 134 6.72 -15.77 -5.19
C TYR A 134 7.40 -15.14 -3.98
N TYR A 135 7.50 -13.80 -3.95
CA TYR A 135 8.14 -13.12 -2.84
C TYR A 135 7.39 -13.34 -1.53
N GLY A 136 8.10 -13.83 -0.52
CA GLY A 136 7.55 -14.12 0.81
C GLY A 136 6.86 -15.49 0.94
N LEU A 137 6.74 -16.28 -0.14
CA LEU A 137 6.06 -17.57 -0.06
C LEU A 137 6.86 -18.61 0.74
N LEU A 138 8.20 -18.52 0.79
CA LEU A 138 9.02 -19.40 1.63
C LEU A 138 8.65 -19.25 3.10
N GLU A 139 8.61 -18.02 3.58
CA GLU A 139 8.26 -17.69 4.97
C GLU A 139 6.80 -18.05 5.28
N LEU A 140 5.90 -17.81 4.33
CA LEU A 140 4.50 -18.17 4.49
C LEU A 140 4.30 -19.68 4.57
N GLY A 141 5.01 -20.45 3.76
CA GLY A 141 4.96 -21.90 3.78
C GLY A 141 5.53 -22.50 5.08
N GLU A 142 6.53 -21.85 5.67
CA GLU A 142 7.05 -22.22 6.99
C GLU A 142 6.02 -21.91 8.09
N ILE A 143 5.44 -20.71 8.09
CA ILE A 143 4.38 -20.30 9.03
C ILE A 143 3.14 -21.20 8.88
N GLY A 144 2.79 -21.57 7.66
CA GLY A 144 1.66 -22.45 7.36
C GLY A 144 1.93 -23.95 7.65
N GLY A 145 3.16 -24.31 8.02
CA GLY A 145 3.55 -25.70 8.30
C GLY A 145 3.63 -26.59 7.07
N ILE A 146 3.67 -26.01 5.86
CA ILE A 146 3.79 -26.74 4.59
C ILE A 146 5.18 -27.35 4.47
N TRP A 147 6.19 -26.64 4.94
CA TRP A 147 7.58 -27.13 5.03
C TRP A 147 8.27 -26.64 6.30
N LYS A 148 9.38 -27.31 6.62
CA LYS A 148 10.20 -26.94 7.78
C LYS A 148 11.55 -26.40 7.32
N ASN A 149 11.96 -25.31 7.92
CA ASN A 149 13.31 -24.78 7.73
C ASN A 149 14.23 -25.38 8.79
N VAL A 150 15.24 -26.15 8.35
CA VAL A 150 16.25 -26.74 9.23
C VAL A 150 17.61 -26.24 8.78
N ALA A 151 18.22 -25.35 9.56
CA ALA A 151 19.54 -24.78 9.29
C ALA A 151 19.68 -24.17 7.87
N GLY A 152 18.67 -23.39 7.43
CA GLY A 152 18.67 -22.71 6.11
C GLY A 152 18.28 -23.60 4.92
N ARG A 153 17.90 -24.84 5.18
CA ARG A 153 17.36 -25.75 4.17
C ARG A 153 15.89 -26.03 4.45
N TYR A 154 15.10 -26.02 3.41
CA TYR A 154 13.67 -26.34 3.46
C TYR A 154 13.46 -27.82 3.14
N GLU A 155 12.73 -28.50 3.99
CA GLU A 155 12.34 -29.89 3.76
C GLU A 155 10.98 -29.89 3.04
N ILE A 156 11.01 -30.26 1.75
CA ILE A 156 9.86 -30.28 0.87
C ILE A 156 9.79 -31.69 0.24
N ASN A 157 8.67 -32.39 0.41
CA ASN A 157 8.45 -33.74 -0.12
C ASN A 157 9.61 -34.72 0.22
N GLY A 158 10.16 -34.64 1.45
CA GLY A 158 11.25 -35.47 1.92
C GLY A 158 12.64 -35.12 1.39
N LYS A 159 12.77 -34.06 0.58
CA LYS A 159 14.04 -33.53 0.10
C LYS A 159 14.43 -32.27 0.82
N LYS A 160 15.72 -32.09 1.13
CA LYS A 160 16.28 -30.87 1.73
C LYS A 160 16.85 -29.97 0.64
N VAL A 161 16.22 -28.81 0.43
CA VAL A 161 16.55 -27.87 -0.65
C VAL A 161 16.90 -26.51 -0.06
N TYR A 162 17.88 -25.81 -0.62
CA TYR A 162 18.19 -24.44 -0.22
C TYR A 162 17.13 -23.47 -0.75
N GLY A 163 16.77 -22.46 0.02
CA GLY A 163 15.83 -21.43 -0.41
C GLY A 163 16.19 -20.77 -1.74
N LYS A 164 17.49 -20.57 -2.01
CA LYS A 164 17.95 -20.04 -3.31
C LYS A 164 17.59 -20.95 -4.49
N GLN A 165 17.62 -22.26 -4.31
CA GLN A 165 17.27 -23.24 -5.36
C GLN A 165 15.76 -23.25 -5.61
N ILE A 166 14.98 -23.12 -4.55
CA ILE A 166 13.51 -23.01 -4.64
C ILE A 166 13.14 -21.74 -5.42
N LEU A 167 13.75 -20.60 -5.08
CA LEU A 167 13.49 -19.33 -5.74
C LEU A 167 14.07 -19.23 -7.16
N ALA A 168 15.02 -20.09 -7.52
CA ALA A 168 15.54 -20.18 -8.91
C ALA A 168 14.57 -20.94 -9.84
N ASN A 169 13.82 -21.90 -9.28
CA ASN A 169 12.84 -22.70 -10.02
C ASN A 169 11.50 -22.74 -9.26
N PRO A 170 10.86 -21.59 -9.06
CA PRO A 170 9.72 -21.49 -8.15
C PRO A 170 8.51 -22.29 -8.63
N ASP A 171 8.30 -22.41 -9.93
CA ASP A 171 7.17 -23.17 -10.50
C ASP A 171 7.25 -24.68 -10.20
N GLU A 172 8.42 -25.23 -9.87
CA GLU A 172 8.58 -26.61 -9.45
C GLU A 172 8.07 -26.86 -8.02
N TYR A 173 8.16 -25.83 -7.16
CA TYR A 173 7.91 -25.96 -5.72
C TYR A 173 6.59 -25.29 -5.27
N PHE A 174 6.12 -24.29 -5.99
CA PHE A 174 4.90 -23.54 -5.68
C PHE A 174 3.75 -23.86 -6.64
N THR A 175 3.61 -25.14 -7.00
CA THR A 175 2.43 -25.61 -7.74
C THR A 175 1.24 -25.79 -6.80
N PRO A 176 -0.01 -25.54 -7.29
CA PRO A 176 -1.23 -25.81 -6.52
C PRO A 176 -1.39 -27.28 -6.14
#